data_5d1a5ee6101bffc67ff2e0b0094e1ce8
#
_entry.id   5d1a5ee6101bffc67ff2e0b0094e1ce8
#
_cell.length_a   1.000
_cell.length_b   1.000
_cell.length_c   1.000
_cell.angle_alpha   90.00
_cell.angle_beta   90.00
_cell.angle_gamma   90.00
#
_symmetry.space_group_name_H-M   'P 1'
#
loop_
_entity.id
_entity.type
_entity.pdbx_description
1 polymer ?
#
loop_
_entity_poly.entity_id
_entity_poly.type
_entity_poly.pdbx_seq_one_letter_code
_entity_poly.pdbx_strand_id
1 'polypeptide(L)'
;GTHAFLALGNMLGVRWQEGAATLDVDFAHAGRNISIALPADLKIDVHDALESLEMGLLPIVQFNGKAGAQYRNPQDQELRLDFVTSKSRGHRSVVMNDLNLALEPLKFMEFSLEQTTQGCVFSNLGACIVNLPAPERFAVHKLIVFGERPVSERAKANKDLLQAASIASYFLANGQADVFNAAWRDAIGRGKGWRTRAEQG
;
A
#
# COMPACT_ATOMS: atom_id res chain seq x y z
N GLY A 1 -2.33 1.58 -0.71
CA GLY A 1 -3.16 2.74 -0.34
C GLY A 1 -4.36 2.95 -1.26
N THR A 2 -4.98 4.12 -1.20
CA THR A 2 -6.21 4.43 -1.98
C THR A 2 -5.95 4.42 -3.49
N HIS A 3 -4.77 4.79 -3.96
CA HIS A 3 -4.41 4.71 -5.38
C HIS A 3 -4.43 3.26 -5.90
N ALA A 4 -4.00 2.30 -5.07
CA ALA A 4 -4.15 0.88 -5.42
C ALA A 4 -5.64 0.48 -5.53
N PHE A 5 -6.50 0.98 -4.64
CA PHE A 5 -7.94 0.74 -4.71
C PHE A 5 -8.56 1.28 -6.01
N LEU A 6 -8.18 2.49 -6.42
CA LEU A 6 -8.61 3.07 -7.70
C LEU A 6 -8.15 2.23 -8.91
N ALA A 7 -6.87 1.84 -8.91
CA ALA A 7 -6.32 1.03 -9.98
C ALA A 7 -6.94 -0.38 -10.04
N LEU A 8 -7.29 -0.96 -8.88
CA LEU A 8 -8.06 -2.20 -8.81
C LEU A 8 -9.46 -2.04 -9.41
N GLY A 9 -10.12 -0.90 -9.18
CA GLY A 9 -11.39 -0.59 -9.83
C GLY A 9 -11.29 -0.58 -11.34
N ASN A 10 -10.26 0.08 -11.88
CA ASN A 10 -9.99 0.09 -13.32
C ASN A 10 -9.77 -1.33 -13.87
N MET A 11 -8.98 -2.15 -13.17
CA MET A 11 -8.68 -3.53 -13.56
C MET A 11 -9.93 -4.43 -13.53
N LEU A 12 -10.78 -4.26 -12.51
CA LEU A 12 -12.00 -5.07 -12.32
C LEU A 12 -13.21 -4.54 -13.13
N GLY A 13 -13.05 -3.40 -13.83
CA GLY A 13 -14.15 -2.77 -14.56
C GLY A 13 -15.23 -2.17 -13.65
N VAL A 14 -14.86 -1.76 -12.43
CA VAL A 14 -15.78 -1.24 -11.41
C VAL A 14 -15.47 0.21 -11.10
N ARG A 15 -16.49 1.04 -11.03
CA ARG A 15 -16.40 2.40 -10.50
C ARG A 15 -16.82 2.40 -9.03
N TRP A 16 -15.83 2.63 -8.16
CA TRP A 16 -16.09 2.75 -6.73
C TRP A 16 -16.86 4.04 -6.42
N GLN A 17 -17.90 3.94 -5.61
CA GLN A 17 -18.71 5.11 -5.23
C GLN A 17 -18.07 5.90 -4.08
N GLU A 18 -17.44 5.20 -3.15
CA GLU A 18 -16.86 5.77 -1.93
C GLU A 18 -15.44 5.25 -1.67
N GLY A 19 -14.73 5.91 -0.75
CA GLY A 19 -13.39 5.47 -0.31
C GLY A 19 -12.25 5.77 -1.29
N ALA A 20 -12.53 6.49 -2.39
CA ALA A 20 -11.57 6.72 -3.47
C ALA A 20 -10.81 8.05 -3.39
N ALA A 21 -11.21 8.99 -2.51
CA ALA A 21 -10.54 10.28 -2.39
C ALA A 21 -9.27 10.19 -1.52
N THR A 22 -8.15 10.64 -2.06
CA THR A 22 -6.88 10.78 -1.32
C THR A 22 -5.89 11.63 -2.10
N LEU A 23 -5.02 12.33 -1.39
CA LEU A 23 -3.83 12.98 -1.93
C LEU A 23 -2.54 12.31 -1.42
N ASP A 24 -2.65 11.32 -0.53
CA ASP A 24 -1.53 10.51 -0.08
C ASP A 24 -1.23 9.41 -1.09
N VAL A 25 0.02 9.28 -1.54
CA VAL A 25 0.48 8.19 -2.39
C VAL A 25 1.41 7.28 -1.59
N ASP A 26 1.03 6.00 -1.46
CA ASP A 26 1.85 5.00 -0.78
C ASP A 26 2.54 4.11 -1.82
N PHE A 27 3.87 4.05 -1.78
CA PHE A 27 4.68 3.12 -2.53
C PHE A 27 5.19 2.03 -1.60
N ALA A 28 4.85 0.77 -1.89
CA ALA A 28 5.30 -0.37 -1.10
C ALA A 28 6.36 -1.16 -1.85
N HIS A 29 7.49 -1.41 -1.18
CA HIS A 29 8.55 -2.27 -1.68
C HIS A 29 8.63 -3.52 -0.81
N ALA A 30 8.75 -4.67 -1.42
CA ALA A 30 8.77 -5.96 -0.73
C ALA A 30 9.98 -6.15 0.23
N GLY A 31 10.98 -5.29 0.14
CA GLY A 31 12.19 -5.40 0.94
C GLY A 31 13.03 -6.62 0.54
N ARG A 32 13.85 -7.08 1.47
CA ARG A 32 14.70 -8.27 1.25
C ARG A 32 13.97 -9.60 1.48
N ASN A 33 12.77 -9.55 2.03
CA ASN A 33 12.04 -10.74 2.47
C ASN A 33 11.12 -11.33 1.38
N ILE A 34 10.90 -10.60 0.30
CA ILE A 34 10.09 -11.04 -0.85
C ILE A 34 10.95 -10.81 -2.08
N SER A 35 11.22 -11.88 -2.82
CA SER A 35 12.02 -11.82 -4.04
C SER A 35 11.22 -11.16 -5.15
N ILE A 36 11.37 -9.85 -5.32
CA ILE A 36 11.03 -9.18 -6.57
C ILE A 36 12.29 -9.19 -7.40
N ALA A 37 12.26 -9.87 -8.54
CA ALA A 37 13.34 -9.82 -9.51
C ALA A 37 13.36 -8.44 -10.18
N LEU A 38 14.00 -7.47 -9.51
CA LEU A 38 14.47 -6.28 -10.19
C LEU A 38 15.72 -6.67 -11.00
N PRO A 39 15.91 -6.13 -12.22
CA PRO A 39 17.18 -6.28 -12.90
C PRO A 39 18.32 -5.88 -11.96
N ALA A 40 19.36 -6.71 -11.87
CA ALA A 40 20.45 -6.54 -10.90
C ALA A 40 21.27 -5.25 -11.12
N ASP A 41 21.12 -4.64 -12.28
CA ASP A 41 21.78 -3.41 -12.73
C ASP A 41 20.92 -2.15 -12.60
N LEU A 42 19.65 -2.29 -12.17
CA LEU A 42 18.76 -1.15 -11.98
C LEU A 42 19.11 -0.40 -10.68
N LYS A 43 19.82 0.70 -10.82
CA LYS A 43 20.03 1.69 -9.76
C LYS A 43 19.19 2.90 -10.08
N ILE A 44 18.25 3.22 -9.22
CA ILE A 44 17.40 4.41 -9.33
C ILE A 44 17.61 5.25 -8.09
N ASP A 45 18.06 6.49 -8.25
CA ASP A 45 17.98 7.46 -7.17
C ASP A 45 16.56 8.01 -7.12
N VAL A 46 15.77 7.54 -6.14
CA VAL A 46 14.37 7.96 -5.97
C VAL A 46 14.29 9.43 -5.57
N HIS A 47 15.29 9.94 -4.84
CA HIS A 47 15.33 11.35 -4.47
C HIS A 47 15.47 12.24 -5.70
N ASP A 48 16.46 11.96 -6.55
CA ASP A 48 16.68 12.71 -7.80
C ASP A 48 15.48 12.59 -8.73
N ALA A 49 14.86 11.40 -8.82
CA ALA A 49 13.66 11.20 -9.62
C ALA A 49 12.48 12.05 -9.13
N LEU A 50 12.29 12.18 -7.81
CA LEU A 50 11.23 13.02 -7.25
C LEU A 50 11.52 14.52 -7.42
N GLU A 51 12.78 14.93 -7.30
CA GLU A 51 13.19 16.32 -7.54
C GLU A 51 12.93 16.73 -8.99
N SER A 52 13.21 15.84 -9.94
CA SER A 52 12.97 16.08 -11.38
C SER A 52 11.49 16.28 -11.75
N LEU A 53 10.55 15.91 -10.89
CA LEU A 53 9.12 16.17 -11.09
C LEU A 53 8.74 17.63 -10.82
N GLU A 54 9.63 18.44 -10.24
CA GLU A 54 9.40 19.86 -9.91
C GLU A 54 8.14 20.12 -9.07
N MET A 55 7.68 19.09 -8.34
CA MET A 55 6.47 19.16 -7.49
C MET A 55 6.72 19.77 -6.11
N GLY A 56 7.94 20.25 -5.83
CA GLY A 56 8.32 20.83 -4.54
C GLY A 56 8.28 19.81 -3.38
N LEU A 57 8.44 18.53 -3.65
CA LEU A 57 8.48 17.47 -2.66
C LEU A 57 9.83 17.46 -1.94
N LEU A 58 9.82 17.61 -0.63
CA LEU A 58 11.01 17.57 0.22
C LEU A 58 11.01 16.32 1.11
N PRO A 59 12.16 15.64 1.26
CA PRO A 59 12.27 14.52 2.16
C PRO A 59 12.11 14.96 3.62
N ILE A 60 11.33 14.22 4.39
CA ILE A 60 11.32 14.40 5.85
C ILE A 60 12.53 13.68 6.41
N VAL A 61 13.49 14.45 6.87
CA VAL A 61 14.74 13.94 7.44
C VAL A 61 14.49 13.42 8.85
N GLN A 62 15.02 12.24 9.16
CA GLN A 62 15.02 11.72 10.53
C GLN A 62 16.00 12.50 11.41
N PHE A 63 15.83 12.46 12.74
CA PHE A 63 16.72 13.12 13.71
C PHE A 63 18.21 12.75 13.58
N ASN A 64 18.52 11.63 12.91
CA ASN A 64 19.88 11.18 12.64
C ASN A 64 20.48 11.73 11.33
N GLY A 65 19.81 12.66 10.65
CA GLY A 65 20.24 13.28 9.40
C GLY A 65 20.08 12.41 8.15
N LYS A 66 19.50 11.19 8.26
CA LYS A 66 19.23 10.34 7.10
C LYS A 66 17.89 10.72 6.46
N ALA A 67 17.80 10.58 5.13
CA ALA A 67 16.55 10.75 4.42
C ALA A 67 15.48 9.83 5.02
N GLY A 68 14.30 10.38 5.30
CA GLY A 68 13.16 9.62 5.78
C GLY A 68 12.48 8.83 4.67
N ALA A 69 11.49 8.05 5.07
CA ALA A 69 10.64 7.29 4.15
C ALA A 69 9.47 8.12 3.61
N GLN A 70 9.45 9.42 3.87
CA GLN A 70 8.34 10.31 3.55
C GLN A 70 8.83 11.55 2.83
N TYR A 71 8.03 12.00 1.87
CA TYR A 71 8.20 13.27 1.17
C TYR A 71 6.92 14.09 1.30
N ARG A 72 7.06 15.39 1.51
CA ARG A 72 5.94 16.33 1.61
C ARG A 72 6.21 17.58 0.80
N ASN A 73 5.15 18.16 0.26
CA ASN A 73 5.21 19.51 -0.29
C ASN A 73 4.88 20.51 0.85
N PRO A 74 5.79 21.45 1.19
CA PRO A 74 5.53 22.45 2.22
C PRO A 74 4.39 23.42 1.88
N GLN A 75 4.11 23.62 0.58
CA GLN A 75 3.03 24.50 0.09
C GLN A 75 1.69 23.78 -0.02
N ASP A 76 1.72 22.45 -0.15
CA ASP A 76 0.54 21.59 -0.16
C ASP A 76 0.72 20.44 0.85
N GLN A 77 0.26 20.68 2.07
CA GLN A 77 0.43 19.73 3.18
C GLN A 77 -0.36 18.43 2.99
N GLU A 78 -1.32 18.38 2.07
CA GLU A 78 -2.10 17.20 1.77
C GLU A 78 -1.36 16.27 0.79
N LEU A 79 -0.46 16.83 -0.05
CA LEU A 79 0.37 16.03 -0.96
C LEU A 79 1.52 15.38 -0.21
N ARG A 80 1.44 14.06 -0.05
CA ARG A 80 2.42 13.26 0.65
C ARG A 80 2.73 11.98 -0.10
N LEU A 81 4.02 11.62 -0.13
CA LEU A 81 4.49 10.32 -0.60
C LEU A 81 5.07 9.54 0.58
N ASP A 82 4.57 8.33 0.80
CA ASP A 82 5.04 7.42 1.83
C ASP A 82 5.66 6.18 1.18
N PHE A 83 6.93 5.88 1.53
CA PHE A 83 7.63 4.69 1.09
C PHE A 83 7.67 3.67 2.21
N VAL A 84 7.01 2.56 2.00
CA VAL A 84 6.75 1.56 3.03
C VAL A 84 7.26 0.17 2.63
N THR A 85 7.49 -0.69 3.63
CA THR A 85 7.86 -2.09 3.43
C THR A 85 7.22 -2.98 4.47
N SER A 86 7.38 -4.29 4.30
CA SER A 86 6.96 -5.25 5.33
C SER A 86 7.87 -5.16 6.56
N LYS A 87 7.28 -5.34 7.74
CA LYS A 87 7.99 -5.31 9.01
C LYS A 87 8.89 -6.53 9.16
N SER A 88 10.20 -6.32 9.22
CA SER A 88 11.15 -7.30 9.75
C SER A 88 11.23 -7.22 11.28
N ARG A 89 12.02 -8.08 11.92
CA ARG A 89 12.14 -8.19 13.41
C ARG A 89 12.58 -6.91 14.16
N GLY A 90 12.61 -5.76 13.53
CA GLY A 90 12.98 -4.45 14.14
C GLY A 90 11.97 -3.37 13.82
N HIS A 91 12.00 -2.28 14.60
CA HIS A 91 11.18 -1.07 14.38
C HIS A 91 11.95 0.03 13.61
N ARG A 92 13.07 -0.31 12.97
CA ARG A 92 13.91 0.68 12.29
C ARG A 92 13.58 0.70 10.80
N SER A 93 13.59 1.89 10.22
CA SER A 93 13.50 2.09 8.77
C SER A 93 14.54 1.22 8.05
N VAL A 94 14.13 0.64 6.94
CA VAL A 94 14.99 -0.19 6.10
C VAL A 94 15.60 0.68 5.02
N VAL A 95 16.92 0.79 4.96
CA VAL A 95 17.61 1.55 3.92
C VAL A 95 17.85 0.64 2.71
N MET A 96 17.37 1.07 1.55
CA MET A 96 17.59 0.46 0.24
C MET A 96 18.61 1.31 -0.53
N ASN A 97 19.87 0.90 -0.51
CA ASN A 97 20.95 1.65 -1.16
C ASN A 97 20.76 1.76 -2.68
N ASP A 98 20.21 0.72 -3.32
CA ASP A 98 19.99 0.69 -4.77
C ASP A 98 18.89 1.67 -5.22
N LEU A 99 18.07 2.15 -4.29
CA LEU A 99 17.03 3.14 -4.52
C LEU A 99 17.34 4.49 -3.88
N ASN A 100 18.44 4.60 -3.16
CA ASN A 100 18.77 5.76 -2.31
C ASN A 100 17.57 6.20 -1.44
N LEU A 101 16.91 5.25 -0.78
CA LEU A 101 15.63 5.45 -0.12
C LEU A 101 15.56 4.72 1.21
N ALA A 102 14.95 5.35 2.22
CA ALA A 102 14.51 4.66 3.44
C ALA A 102 13.05 4.20 3.27
N LEU A 103 12.72 3.04 3.83
CA LEU A 103 11.38 2.48 3.82
C LEU A 103 10.86 2.34 5.25
N GLU A 104 9.63 2.77 5.51
CA GLU A 104 8.98 2.59 6.79
C GLU A 104 8.39 1.18 6.91
N PRO A 105 8.79 0.39 7.93
CA PRO A 105 8.28 -0.97 8.09
C PRO A 105 6.86 -0.96 8.68
N LEU A 106 5.90 -1.48 7.95
CA LEU A 106 4.51 -1.63 8.38
C LEU A 106 4.19 -3.09 8.73
N LYS A 107 3.46 -3.28 9.83
CA LYS A 107 2.94 -4.60 10.21
C LYS A 107 1.96 -5.11 9.16
N PHE A 108 1.96 -6.42 8.94
CA PHE A 108 1.03 -7.11 8.05
C PHE A 108 1.16 -6.75 6.56
N MET A 109 2.09 -5.87 6.18
CA MET A 109 2.27 -5.44 4.78
C MET A 109 2.73 -6.60 3.89
N GLU A 110 3.45 -7.59 4.44
CA GLU A 110 3.88 -8.79 3.72
C GLU A 110 2.71 -9.52 3.06
N PHE A 111 1.55 -9.55 3.72
CA PHE A 111 0.36 -10.19 3.17
C PHE A 111 -0.08 -9.59 1.82
N SER A 112 -0.04 -8.26 1.71
CA SER A 112 -0.36 -7.56 0.45
C SER A 112 0.70 -7.71 -0.62
N LEU A 113 1.97 -7.90 -0.23
CA LEU A 113 3.10 -7.90 -1.15
C LEU A 113 3.46 -9.29 -1.69
N GLU A 114 3.03 -10.36 -1.03
CA GLU A 114 3.33 -11.74 -1.44
C GLU A 114 2.63 -12.16 -2.73
N GLN A 115 1.46 -11.61 -3.02
CA GLN A 115 0.74 -11.87 -4.26
C GLN A 115 0.32 -10.55 -4.89
N THR A 116 0.88 -10.28 -6.05
CA THR A 116 0.63 -9.06 -6.79
C THR A 116 0.03 -9.36 -8.16
N THR A 117 -0.71 -8.40 -8.68
CA THR A 117 -1.23 -8.38 -10.04
C THR A 117 -0.81 -7.08 -10.71
N GLN A 118 -0.91 -7.01 -12.03
CA GLN A 118 -0.67 -5.79 -12.77
C GLN A 118 -1.98 -5.06 -13.07
N GLY A 119 -1.99 -3.78 -12.84
CA GLY A 119 -3.07 -2.88 -13.22
C GLY A 119 -2.53 -1.67 -13.96
N CYS A 120 -3.43 -0.81 -14.40
CA CYS A 120 -3.09 0.42 -15.08
C CYS A 120 -3.63 1.61 -14.31
N VAL A 121 -2.78 2.62 -14.13
CA VAL A 121 -3.17 3.95 -13.67
C VAL A 121 -3.08 4.88 -14.89
N PHE A 122 -4.08 5.69 -15.09
CA PHE A 122 -4.13 6.62 -16.21
C PHE A 122 -4.68 8.00 -15.80
N SER A 123 -4.23 8.99 -16.51
CA SER A 123 -4.66 10.38 -16.39
C SER A 123 -4.69 11.02 -17.77
N ASN A 124 -5.00 12.30 -17.84
CA ASN A 124 -4.88 13.10 -19.06
C ASN A 124 -3.44 13.25 -19.57
N LEU A 125 -2.44 12.92 -18.74
CA LEU A 125 -1.01 13.00 -19.10
C LEU A 125 -0.46 11.67 -19.63
N GLY A 126 -1.20 10.58 -19.49
CA GLY A 126 -0.77 9.26 -19.94
C GLY A 126 -1.25 8.11 -19.07
N ALA A 127 -0.65 6.94 -19.29
CA ALA A 127 -0.95 5.73 -18.56
C ALA A 127 0.34 5.00 -18.15
N CYS A 128 0.33 4.36 -17.00
CA CYS A 128 1.43 3.51 -16.58
C CYS A 128 0.92 2.19 -15.97
N ILE A 129 1.69 1.13 -16.19
CA ILE A 129 1.46 -0.17 -15.55
C ILE A 129 2.05 -0.12 -14.15
N VAL A 130 1.27 -0.59 -13.19
CA VAL A 130 1.67 -0.63 -11.78
C VAL A 130 1.42 -2.02 -11.20
N ASN A 131 2.29 -2.45 -10.29
CA ASN A 131 2.06 -3.65 -9.50
C ASN A 131 1.13 -3.31 -8.33
N LEU A 132 0.07 -4.09 -8.19
CA LEU A 132 -0.96 -3.95 -7.16
C LEU A 132 -1.01 -5.23 -6.33
N PRO A 133 -1.39 -5.18 -5.04
CA PRO A 133 -1.81 -6.38 -4.34
C PRO A 133 -2.95 -7.07 -5.09
N ALA A 134 -3.01 -8.39 -5.07
CA ALA A 134 -4.18 -9.12 -5.55
C ALA A 134 -5.44 -8.57 -4.83
N PRO A 135 -6.59 -8.37 -5.54
CA PRO A 135 -7.75 -7.67 -4.99
C PRO A 135 -8.27 -8.26 -3.68
N GLU A 136 -8.37 -9.58 -3.60
CA GLU A 136 -8.80 -10.30 -2.40
C GLU A 136 -7.83 -10.09 -1.23
N ARG A 137 -6.52 -10.05 -1.49
CA ARG A 137 -5.51 -9.79 -0.47
C ARG A 137 -5.51 -8.33 -0.03
N PHE A 138 -5.75 -7.41 -0.97
CA PHE A 138 -5.93 -6.00 -0.64
C PHE A 138 -7.10 -5.81 0.33
N ALA A 139 -8.27 -6.41 0.04
CA ALA A 139 -9.46 -6.30 0.87
C ALA A 139 -9.23 -6.88 2.27
N VAL A 140 -8.71 -8.10 2.37
CA VAL A 140 -8.40 -8.73 3.67
C VAL A 140 -7.35 -7.94 4.46
N HIS A 141 -6.30 -7.41 3.78
CA HIS A 141 -5.32 -6.55 4.43
C HIS A 141 -5.95 -5.26 5.00
N LYS A 142 -6.92 -4.68 4.30
CA LYS A 142 -7.66 -3.50 4.77
C LYS A 142 -8.46 -3.80 6.04
N LEU A 143 -9.07 -4.98 6.17
CA LEU A 143 -9.72 -5.42 7.41
C LEU A 143 -8.71 -5.55 8.57
N ILE A 144 -7.53 -6.13 8.31
CA ILE A 144 -6.47 -6.24 9.30
C ILE A 144 -5.97 -4.86 9.74
N VAL A 145 -5.77 -3.94 8.80
CA VAL A 145 -5.34 -2.56 9.08
C VAL A 145 -6.41 -1.82 9.88
N PHE A 146 -7.68 -2.00 9.55
CA PHE A 146 -8.79 -1.47 10.36
C PHE A 146 -8.70 -1.92 11.82
N GLY A 147 -8.51 -3.21 12.09
CA GLY A 147 -8.36 -3.76 13.43
C GLY A 147 -7.07 -3.37 14.15
N GLU A 148 -6.05 -2.88 13.44
CA GLU A 148 -4.79 -2.38 14.05
C GLU A 148 -4.86 -0.89 14.38
N ARG A 149 -5.74 -0.10 13.73
CA ARG A 149 -5.79 1.36 13.92
C ARG A 149 -6.28 1.75 15.31
N PRO A 150 -5.64 2.76 15.92
CA PRO A 150 -6.15 3.34 17.15
C PRO A 150 -7.47 4.08 16.91
N VAL A 151 -8.29 4.21 17.96
CA VAL A 151 -9.60 4.88 17.92
C VAL A 151 -9.48 6.33 17.42
N SER A 152 -8.36 6.99 17.67
CA SER A 152 -8.08 8.36 17.20
C SER A 152 -8.02 8.49 15.67
N GLU A 153 -7.82 7.39 14.94
CA GLU A 153 -7.76 7.35 13.47
C GLU A 153 -9.05 6.82 12.82
N ARG A 154 -10.20 7.02 13.46
CA ARG A 154 -11.48 6.44 13.03
C ARG A 154 -11.88 6.78 11.59
N ALA A 155 -11.60 7.99 11.13
CA ALA A 155 -11.90 8.40 9.75
C ALA A 155 -11.11 7.56 8.72
N LYS A 156 -9.82 7.29 8.99
CA LYS A 156 -9.00 6.42 8.15
C LYS A 156 -9.45 4.96 8.25
N ALA A 157 -9.83 4.50 9.46
CA ALA A 157 -10.34 3.17 9.69
C ALA A 157 -11.64 2.92 8.89
N ASN A 158 -12.59 3.85 8.91
CA ASN A 158 -13.81 3.74 8.12
C ASN A 158 -13.53 3.64 6.62
N LYS A 159 -12.55 4.41 6.11
CA LYS A 159 -12.14 4.31 4.71
C LYS A 159 -11.58 2.93 4.38
N ASP A 160 -10.74 2.36 5.26
CA ASP A 160 -10.20 1.01 5.07
C ASP A 160 -11.32 -0.04 5.01
N LEU A 161 -12.31 0.07 5.89
CA LEU A 161 -13.48 -0.82 5.91
C LEU A 161 -14.33 -0.70 4.64
N LEU A 162 -14.63 0.53 4.18
CA LEU A 162 -15.36 0.77 2.93
C LEU A 162 -14.65 0.17 1.71
N GLN A 163 -13.32 0.34 1.63
CA GLN A 163 -12.52 -0.24 0.54
C GLN A 163 -12.56 -1.78 0.58
N ALA A 164 -12.44 -2.37 1.77
CA ALA A 164 -12.54 -3.82 1.93
C ALA A 164 -13.91 -4.35 1.54
N ALA A 165 -14.97 -3.73 2.05
CA ALA A 165 -16.36 -4.10 1.76
C ALA A 165 -16.70 -3.99 0.27
N SER A 166 -16.24 -2.94 -0.41
CA SER A 166 -16.46 -2.76 -1.85
C SER A 166 -15.88 -3.91 -2.67
N ILE A 167 -14.64 -4.31 -2.37
CA ILE A 167 -13.99 -5.44 -3.08
C ILE A 167 -14.64 -6.77 -2.69
N ALA A 168 -14.94 -7.00 -1.42
CA ALA A 168 -15.63 -8.21 -0.99
C ALA A 168 -16.98 -8.36 -1.68
N SER A 169 -17.76 -7.28 -1.78
CA SER A 169 -19.03 -7.25 -2.49
C SER A 169 -18.88 -7.57 -3.98
N TYR A 170 -17.79 -7.11 -4.61
CA TYR A 170 -17.49 -7.48 -6.00
C TYR A 170 -17.30 -8.99 -6.14
N PHE A 171 -16.51 -9.63 -5.27
CA PHE A 171 -16.31 -11.09 -5.32
C PHE A 171 -17.60 -11.86 -5.10
N LEU A 172 -18.44 -11.41 -4.15
CA LEU A 172 -19.74 -12.03 -3.89
C LEU A 172 -20.68 -11.91 -5.11
N ALA A 173 -20.78 -10.71 -5.68
CA ALA A 173 -21.66 -10.44 -6.81
C ALA A 173 -21.27 -11.21 -8.08
N ASN A 174 -19.98 -11.55 -8.24
CA ASN A 174 -19.45 -12.29 -9.38
C ASN A 174 -19.29 -13.80 -9.12
N GLY A 175 -19.85 -14.33 -8.03
CA GLY A 175 -19.77 -15.76 -7.70
C GLY A 175 -18.37 -16.25 -7.34
N GLN A 176 -17.47 -15.36 -6.92
CA GLN A 176 -16.07 -15.63 -6.60
C GLN A 176 -15.79 -15.55 -5.10
N ALA A 177 -16.79 -15.84 -4.26
CA ALA A 177 -16.66 -15.81 -2.80
C ALA A 177 -15.56 -16.74 -2.28
N ASP A 178 -15.28 -17.84 -2.97
CA ASP A 178 -14.22 -18.80 -2.63
C ASP A 178 -12.83 -18.18 -2.71
N VAL A 179 -12.57 -17.29 -3.67
CA VAL A 179 -11.31 -16.56 -3.83
C VAL A 179 -11.06 -15.66 -2.63
N PHE A 180 -12.07 -14.86 -2.24
CA PHE A 180 -11.99 -14.02 -1.05
C PHE A 180 -11.81 -14.86 0.22
N ASN A 181 -12.58 -15.94 0.37
CA ASN A 181 -12.48 -16.83 1.52
C ASN A 181 -11.13 -17.53 1.63
N ALA A 182 -10.46 -17.84 0.52
CA ALA A 182 -9.13 -18.42 0.52
C ALA A 182 -8.11 -17.41 1.10
N ALA A 183 -8.14 -16.15 0.66
CA ALA A 183 -7.30 -15.09 1.20
C ALA A 183 -7.58 -14.82 2.70
N TRP A 184 -8.84 -14.83 3.09
CA TRP A 184 -9.25 -14.71 4.49
C TRP A 184 -8.65 -15.82 5.35
N ARG A 185 -8.78 -17.09 4.91
CA ARG A 185 -8.26 -18.26 5.65
C ARG A 185 -6.74 -18.22 5.77
N ASP A 186 -6.03 -17.82 4.70
CA ASP A 186 -4.58 -17.60 4.75
C ASP A 186 -4.24 -16.57 5.84
N ALA A 187 -4.88 -15.41 5.85
CA ALA A 187 -4.61 -14.36 6.81
C ALA A 187 -4.84 -14.81 8.27
N ILE A 188 -6.00 -15.38 8.59
CA ILE A 188 -6.32 -15.81 9.95
C ILE A 188 -5.49 -17.02 10.40
N GLY A 189 -4.96 -17.82 9.47
CA GLY A 189 -4.06 -18.94 9.73
C GLY A 189 -2.65 -18.52 10.14
N ARG A 190 -2.24 -17.28 9.88
CA ARG A 190 -0.89 -16.76 10.19
C ARG A 190 -0.62 -16.53 11.68
N GLY A 191 -1.65 -16.60 12.51
CA GLY A 191 -1.51 -16.52 13.97
C GLY A 191 -2.57 -15.67 14.65
N LYS A 192 -2.57 -15.74 15.99
CA LYS A 192 -3.58 -15.07 16.81
C LYS A 192 -3.72 -13.58 16.55
N GLY A 193 -2.58 -12.87 16.37
CA GLY A 193 -2.59 -11.43 16.10
C GLY A 193 -3.25 -11.05 14.78
N TRP A 194 -3.09 -11.87 13.74
CA TRP A 194 -3.74 -11.74 12.44
C TRP A 194 -5.24 -11.96 12.55
N ARG A 195 -5.63 -13.08 13.14
CA ARG A 195 -7.03 -13.46 13.35
C ARG A 195 -7.79 -12.38 14.10
N THR A 196 -7.29 -11.95 15.27
CA THR A 196 -7.96 -10.94 16.09
C THR A 196 -8.26 -9.66 15.31
N ARG A 197 -7.31 -9.18 14.49
CA ARG A 197 -7.49 -7.96 13.72
C ARG A 197 -8.41 -8.12 12.53
N ALA A 198 -8.29 -9.24 11.82
CA ALA A 198 -9.17 -9.55 10.71
C ALA A 198 -10.64 -9.67 11.15
N GLU A 199 -10.90 -10.28 12.31
CA GLU A 199 -12.24 -10.45 12.87
C GLU A 199 -12.84 -9.17 13.47
N GLN A 200 -12.02 -8.13 13.69
CA GLN A 200 -12.48 -6.80 14.12
C GLN A 200 -12.93 -5.93 12.93
N GLY A 201 -12.43 -6.19 11.75
CA GLY A 201 -12.82 -5.53 10.50
C GLY A 201 -13.93 -6.29 9.81
#